data_bdf498771d28c0dbadb7ff25e3223a2f
#
_entry.id   bdf498771d28c0dbadb7ff25e3223a2f
#
_cell.length_a   1.000
_cell.length_b   1.000
_cell.length_c   1.000
_cell.angle_alpha   90.00
_cell.angle_beta   90.00
_cell.angle_gamma   90.00
#
_symmetry.space_group_name_H-M   'P 1'
#
loop_
_entity.id
_entity.type
_entity.pdbx_description
1 polymer ?
#
loop_
_entity_poly.entity_id
_entity_poly.type
_entity_poly.pdbx_seq_one_letter_code
_entity_poly.pdbx_strand_id
1 'polypeptide(L)'
;MIYIIFSVFIIIILFICARYWYLWRKISVQKNEWVAQTKESDTILRSMNACFILINSDLVVIRTNYYDLSGISEEPASSGRVGDLLNCKNAVRSGGGCGAHKNCENCMIRHTIENAFCHKKGFHKLEASMRLLSSDH
;
A
#
# COMPACT_ATOMS: atom_id res chain seq x y z
N MET A 1 19.77 58.09 -9.62
CA MET A 1 19.12 57.44 -8.46
C MET A 1 18.14 56.32 -8.88
N ILE A 2 17.26 56.55 -9.85
CA ILE A 2 16.28 55.55 -10.34
C ILE A 2 16.92 54.26 -10.90
N TYR A 3 17.99 54.37 -11.68
CA TYR A 3 18.74 53.22 -12.25
C TYR A 3 19.36 52.28 -11.18
N ILE A 4 19.80 52.84 -10.07
CA ILE A 4 20.38 52.04 -8.97
C ILE A 4 19.30 51.22 -8.31
N ILE A 5 18.11 51.78 -8.08
CA ILE A 5 16.96 51.09 -7.50
C ILE A 5 16.48 49.93 -8.41
N PHE A 6 16.40 50.18 -9.73
CA PHE A 6 16.07 49.15 -10.70
C PHE A 6 17.07 47.99 -10.75
N SER A 7 18.37 48.31 -10.70
CA SER A 7 19.45 47.33 -10.67
C SER A 7 19.38 46.43 -9.44
N VAL A 8 19.12 46.99 -8.26
CA VAL A 8 18.99 46.24 -7.01
C VAL A 8 17.74 45.32 -7.07
N PHE A 9 16.66 45.79 -7.64
CA PHE A 9 15.41 45.02 -7.79
C PHE A 9 15.62 43.79 -8.68
N ILE A 10 16.34 43.96 -9.80
CA ILE A 10 16.66 42.84 -10.71
C ILE A 10 17.54 41.80 -10.01
N ILE A 11 18.56 42.24 -9.24
CA ILE A 11 19.44 41.33 -8.51
C ILE A 11 18.66 40.51 -7.48
N ILE A 12 17.71 41.13 -6.76
CA ILE A 12 16.85 40.42 -5.79
C ILE A 12 16.00 39.39 -6.48
N ILE A 13 15.38 39.73 -7.63
CA ILE A 13 14.53 38.77 -8.39
C ILE A 13 15.37 37.57 -8.86
N LEU A 14 16.56 37.83 -9.41
CA LEU A 14 17.44 36.74 -9.86
C LEU A 14 17.87 35.84 -8.70
N PHE A 15 18.13 36.41 -7.53
CA PHE A 15 18.46 35.62 -6.34
C PHE A 15 17.28 34.74 -5.86
N ILE A 16 16.05 35.29 -5.87
CA ILE A 16 14.84 34.55 -5.52
C ILE A 16 14.60 33.41 -6.52
N CYS A 17 14.73 33.69 -7.82
CA CYS A 17 14.57 32.69 -8.87
C CYS A 17 15.59 31.56 -8.75
N ALA A 18 16.85 31.89 -8.49
CA ALA A 18 17.92 30.90 -8.29
C ALA A 18 17.67 30.03 -7.06
N ARG A 19 17.22 30.63 -5.95
CA ARG A 19 16.82 29.89 -4.73
C ARG A 19 15.65 28.97 -4.98
N TYR A 20 14.63 29.45 -5.70
CA TYR A 20 13.44 28.67 -6.04
C TYR A 20 13.81 27.47 -6.95
N TRP A 21 14.64 27.71 -7.97
CA TRP A 21 15.13 26.66 -8.87
C TRP A 21 15.97 25.61 -8.14
N TYR A 22 16.84 26.04 -7.20
CA TYR A 22 17.63 25.13 -6.38
C TYR A 22 16.76 24.22 -5.50
N LEU A 23 15.75 24.80 -4.83
CA LEU A 23 14.82 24.05 -3.98
C LEU A 23 14.00 23.06 -4.82
N TRP A 24 13.52 23.49 -5.96
CA TRP A 24 12.75 22.64 -6.87
C TRP A 24 13.57 21.46 -7.38
N ARG A 25 14.82 21.69 -7.76
CA ARG A 25 15.74 20.64 -8.17
C ARG A 25 16.01 19.64 -7.05
N LYS A 26 16.18 20.10 -5.81
CA LYS A 26 16.40 19.22 -4.64
C LYS A 26 15.18 18.32 -4.38
N ILE A 27 13.97 18.88 -4.43
CA ILE A 27 12.72 18.12 -4.26
C ILE A 27 12.53 17.08 -5.38
N SER A 28 12.84 17.45 -6.62
CA SER A 28 12.72 16.56 -7.78
C SER A 28 13.67 15.36 -7.68
N VAL A 29 14.91 15.56 -7.28
CA VAL A 29 15.90 14.48 -7.07
C VAL A 29 15.42 13.53 -5.97
N GLN A 30 15.00 14.06 -4.83
CA GLN A 30 14.51 13.25 -3.71
C GLN A 30 13.29 12.42 -4.09
N LYS A 31 12.35 12.99 -4.86
CA LYS A 31 11.18 12.27 -5.37
C LYS A 31 11.58 11.10 -6.27
N ASN A 32 12.58 11.28 -7.14
CA ASN A 32 13.03 10.22 -8.05
C ASN A 32 13.71 9.07 -7.29
N GLU A 33 14.48 9.36 -6.24
CA GLU A 33 15.09 8.34 -5.39
C GLU A 33 14.03 7.50 -4.67
N TRP A 34 12.99 8.12 -4.12
CA TRP A 34 11.85 7.43 -3.51
C TRP A 34 11.14 6.50 -4.50
N VAL A 35 10.88 6.98 -5.70
CA VAL A 35 10.22 6.17 -6.75
C VAL A 35 11.10 4.99 -7.17
N ALA A 36 12.41 5.19 -7.32
CA ALA A 36 13.35 4.13 -7.68
C ALA A 36 13.41 3.05 -6.59
N GLN A 37 13.51 3.45 -5.32
CA GLN A 37 13.57 2.54 -4.18
C GLN A 37 12.25 1.74 -4.02
N THR A 38 11.10 2.37 -4.26
CA THR A 38 9.79 1.70 -4.24
C THR A 38 9.70 0.66 -5.35
N LYS A 39 10.17 0.99 -6.56
CA LYS A 39 10.15 0.09 -7.71
C LYS A 39 11.07 -1.12 -7.52
N GLU A 40 12.23 -0.95 -6.90
CA GLU A 40 13.14 -2.04 -6.59
C GLU A 40 12.51 -3.01 -5.57
N SER A 41 11.91 -2.47 -4.50
CA SER A 41 11.16 -3.26 -3.52
C SER A 41 10.00 -4.02 -4.16
N ASP A 42 9.29 -3.42 -5.12
CA ASP A 42 8.22 -4.06 -5.87
C ASP A 42 8.72 -5.26 -6.68
N THR A 43 9.85 -5.09 -7.34
CA THR A 43 10.43 -6.16 -8.16
C THR A 43 10.82 -7.36 -7.28
N ILE A 44 11.43 -7.10 -6.12
CA ILE A 44 11.80 -8.16 -5.17
C ILE A 44 10.55 -8.89 -4.67
N LEU A 45 9.54 -8.16 -4.22
CA LEU A 45 8.30 -8.74 -3.71
C LEU A 45 7.55 -9.56 -4.77
N ARG A 46 7.53 -9.11 -6.01
CA ARG A 46 6.91 -9.85 -7.13
C ARG A 46 7.69 -11.09 -7.54
N SER A 47 9.01 -11.11 -7.35
CA SER A 47 9.85 -12.28 -7.65
C SER A 47 9.81 -13.39 -6.60
N MET A 48 9.19 -13.15 -5.46
CA MET A 48 9.06 -14.15 -4.39
C MET A 48 8.05 -15.24 -4.79
N ASN A 49 8.42 -16.50 -4.68
CA ASN A 49 7.54 -17.67 -4.83
C ASN A 49 6.63 -17.89 -3.61
N ALA A 50 6.31 -16.84 -2.88
CA ALA A 50 5.44 -16.89 -1.72
C ALA A 50 4.45 -15.72 -1.80
N CYS A 51 3.19 -16.00 -1.50
CA CYS A 51 2.17 -14.95 -1.39
C CYS A 51 2.49 -14.07 -0.18
N PHE A 52 2.56 -12.77 -0.38
CA PHE A 52 2.61 -11.79 0.70
C PHE A 52 1.38 -10.87 0.63
N ILE A 53 0.93 -10.45 1.80
CA ILE A 53 -0.16 -9.49 1.95
C ILE A 53 0.28 -8.48 3.02
N LEU A 54 0.47 -7.23 2.60
CA LEU A 54 0.75 -6.13 3.51
C LEU A 54 -0.54 -5.44 3.91
N ILE A 55 -0.77 -5.32 5.20
CA ILE A 55 -2.01 -4.76 5.77
C ILE A 55 -1.69 -3.63 6.74
N ASN A 56 -2.62 -2.68 6.87
CA ASN A 56 -2.56 -1.63 7.88
C ASN A 56 -3.25 -2.04 9.20
N SER A 57 -3.26 -1.14 10.19
CA SER A 57 -3.94 -1.34 11.48
C SER A 57 -5.45 -1.53 11.37
N ASP A 58 -6.08 -1.07 10.30
CA ASP A 58 -7.52 -1.22 10.03
C ASP A 58 -7.84 -2.54 9.30
N LEU A 59 -6.83 -3.42 9.17
CA LEU A 59 -6.90 -4.72 8.48
C LEU A 59 -7.15 -4.60 6.97
N VAL A 60 -6.91 -3.44 6.40
CA VAL A 60 -7.04 -3.17 4.98
C VAL A 60 -5.75 -3.57 4.27
N VAL A 61 -5.86 -4.26 3.15
CA VAL A 61 -4.73 -4.64 2.32
C VAL A 61 -4.17 -3.40 1.62
N ILE A 62 -2.90 -3.11 1.87
CA ILE A 62 -2.18 -2.00 1.23
C ILE A 62 -1.49 -2.49 -0.04
N ARG A 63 -0.95 -3.72 0.01
CA ARG A 63 -0.15 -4.27 -1.07
C ARG A 63 -0.10 -5.79 -1.00
N THR A 64 -0.07 -6.44 -2.16
CA THR A 64 0.02 -7.90 -2.28
C THR A 64 0.60 -8.29 -3.64
N ASN A 65 1.17 -9.49 -3.75
CA ASN A 65 1.50 -10.15 -5.01
C ASN A 65 0.51 -11.29 -5.33
N TYR A 66 -0.61 -11.35 -4.63
CA TYR A 66 -1.59 -12.43 -4.79
C TYR A 66 -2.13 -12.54 -6.22
N TYR A 67 -2.40 -11.41 -6.86
CA TYR A 67 -2.92 -11.38 -8.23
C TYR A 67 -1.89 -11.91 -9.24
N ASP A 68 -0.63 -11.53 -9.10
CA ASP A 68 0.46 -12.02 -9.95
C ASP A 68 0.62 -13.55 -9.84
N LEU A 69 0.51 -14.09 -8.62
CA LEU A 69 0.65 -15.52 -8.36
C LEU A 69 -0.58 -16.33 -8.75
N SER A 70 -1.77 -15.76 -8.64
CA SER A 70 -3.03 -16.43 -8.99
C SER A 70 -3.40 -16.33 -10.46
N GLY A 71 -2.64 -15.57 -11.26
CA GLY A 71 -2.92 -15.36 -12.69
C GLY A 71 -4.15 -14.48 -12.96
N ILE A 72 -4.64 -13.75 -11.96
CA ILE A 72 -5.77 -12.83 -12.10
C ILE A 72 -5.25 -11.53 -12.69
N SER A 73 -5.73 -11.16 -13.89
CA SER A 73 -5.22 -10.03 -14.65
C SER A 73 -5.66 -8.66 -14.14
N GLU A 74 -6.71 -8.60 -13.32
CA GLU A 74 -7.26 -7.35 -12.81
C GLU A 74 -7.16 -7.27 -11.29
N GLU A 75 -6.40 -6.31 -10.82
CA GLU A 75 -6.38 -5.90 -9.41
C GLU A 75 -7.65 -5.10 -9.14
N PRO A 76 -8.51 -5.49 -8.17
CA PRO A 76 -9.72 -4.74 -7.90
C PRO A 76 -9.38 -3.31 -7.44
N ALA A 77 -10.15 -2.36 -7.94
CA ALA A 77 -9.96 -0.91 -7.70
C ALA A 77 -10.09 -0.51 -6.22
N SER A 78 -10.61 -1.38 -5.36
CA SER A 78 -10.76 -1.12 -3.93
C SER A 78 -9.90 -2.07 -3.11
N SER A 79 -9.01 -1.52 -2.29
CA SER A 79 -8.29 -2.25 -1.26
C SER A 79 -9.28 -2.73 -0.19
N GLY A 80 -9.69 -4.00 -0.28
CA GLY A 80 -10.50 -4.67 0.74
C GLY A 80 -9.64 -5.23 1.87
N ARG A 81 -10.28 -5.95 2.78
CA ARG A 81 -9.59 -6.74 3.80
C ARG A 81 -9.13 -8.08 3.21
N VAL A 82 -8.30 -8.80 3.94
CA VAL A 82 -7.73 -10.09 3.50
C VAL A 82 -8.80 -11.09 3.00
N GLY A 83 -9.95 -11.15 3.66
CA GLY A 83 -11.04 -12.02 3.23
C GLY A 83 -11.73 -11.59 1.93
N ASP A 84 -11.72 -10.30 1.62
CA ASP A 84 -12.24 -9.79 0.35
C ASP A 84 -11.25 -10.12 -0.78
N LEU A 85 -9.96 -9.90 -0.54
CA LEU A 85 -8.88 -10.26 -1.46
C LEU A 85 -8.93 -11.75 -1.86
N LEU A 86 -9.13 -12.63 -0.87
CA LEU A 86 -9.11 -14.08 -1.07
C LEU A 86 -10.47 -14.67 -1.45
N ASN A 87 -11.49 -13.88 -1.76
CA ASN A 87 -12.86 -14.35 -2.04
C ASN A 87 -13.41 -15.27 -0.94
N CYS A 88 -13.22 -14.90 0.32
CA CYS A 88 -13.75 -15.66 1.44
C CYS A 88 -15.29 -15.77 1.34
N LYS A 89 -15.82 -16.99 1.43
CA LYS A 89 -17.26 -17.25 1.35
C LYS A 89 -18.09 -16.40 2.30
N ASN A 90 -17.61 -16.15 3.51
CA ASN A 90 -18.30 -15.32 4.49
C ASN A 90 -18.27 -13.84 4.11
N ALA A 91 -17.17 -13.34 3.57
CA ALA A 91 -17.06 -11.97 3.09
C ALA A 91 -18.03 -11.69 1.94
N VAL A 92 -18.02 -12.56 0.94
CA VAL A 92 -18.89 -12.43 -0.24
C VAL A 92 -20.38 -12.54 0.13
N ARG A 93 -20.77 -13.51 0.98
CA ARG A 93 -22.16 -13.72 1.36
C ARG A 93 -22.76 -12.65 2.27
N SER A 94 -21.93 -11.94 3.02
CA SER A 94 -22.42 -10.91 3.94
C SER A 94 -22.87 -9.63 3.25
N GLY A 95 -22.43 -9.40 2.00
CA GLY A 95 -22.66 -8.14 1.28
C GLY A 95 -21.91 -6.92 1.87
N GLY A 96 -21.39 -7.04 3.09
CA GLY A 96 -20.63 -6.01 3.78
C GLY A 96 -19.12 -6.26 3.80
N GLY A 97 -18.65 -7.28 3.08
CA GLY A 97 -17.24 -7.64 2.98
C GLY A 97 -16.70 -8.41 4.18
N CYS A 98 -15.38 -8.51 4.23
CA CYS A 98 -14.68 -9.24 5.28
C CYS A 98 -14.88 -8.60 6.65
N GLY A 99 -15.39 -9.36 7.60
CA GLY A 99 -15.69 -8.92 8.97
C GLY A 99 -17.17 -8.66 9.23
N ALA A 100 -18.01 -8.58 8.19
CA ALA A 100 -19.43 -8.29 8.35
C ALA A 100 -20.30 -9.54 8.67
N HIS A 101 -19.79 -10.73 8.41
CA HIS A 101 -20.53 -11.97 8.68
C HIS A 101 -20.34 -12.40 10.14
N LYS A 102 -21.41 -12.94 10.76
CA LYS A 102 -21.37 -13.44 12.16
C LYS A 102 -20.24 -14.44 12.46
N ASN A 103 -19.86 -15.26 11.50
CA ASN A 103 -18.76 -16.21 11.66
C ASN A 103 -17.38 -15.54 11.63
N CYS A 104 -17.29 -14.26 11.27
CA CYS A 104 -16.03 -13.52 11.30
C CYS A 104 -15.58 -13.17 12.72
N GLU A 105 -16.47 -13.23 13.71
CA GLU A 105 -16.13 -13.09 15.13
C GLU A 105 -15.17 -14.19 15.61
N ASN A 106 -15.24 -15.39 15.00
CA ASN A 106 -14.40 -16.53 15.33
C ASN A 106 -13.34 -16.81 14.24
N CYS A 107 -13.00 -15.83 13.41
CA CYS A 107 -12.04 -16.01 12.34
C CYS A 107 -10.61 -16.01 12.87
N MET A 108 -9.92 -17.15 12.78
CA MET A 108 -8.56 -17.34 13.25
C MET A 108 -7.58 -16.32 12.60
N ILE A 109 -7.70 -16.11 11.29
CA ILE A 109 -6.84 -15.19 10.54
C ILE A 109 -7.02 -13.76 11.08
N ARG A 110 -8.25 -13.32 11.22
CA ARG A 110 -8.57 -11.99 11.74
C ARG A 110 -8.01 -11.80 13.14
N HIS A 111 -8.30 -12.70 14.06
CA HIS A 111 -7.81 -12.61 15.44
C HIS A 111 -6.29 -12.62 15.53
N THR A 112 -5.62 -13.43 14.70
CA THR A 112 -4.16 -13.45 14.69
C THR A 112 -3.59 -12.12 14.23
N ILE A 113 -4.17 -11.52 13.19
CA ILE A 113 -3.74 -10.23 12.69
C ILE A 113 -3.99 -9.13 13.73
N GLU A 114 -5.19 -9.08 14.31
CA GLU A 114 -5.54 -8.13 15.37
C GLU A 114 -4.61 -8.25 16.59
N ASN A 115 -4.31 -9.47 17.02
CA ASN A 115 -3.39 -9.74 18.12
C ASN A 115 -1.94 -9.34 17.76
N ALA A 116 -1.51 -9.54 16.51
CA ALA A 116 -0.19 -9.12 16.08
C ALA A 116 -0.01 -7.60 16.17
N PHE A 117 -1.01 -6.83 15.76
CA PHE A 117 -1.00 -5.38 15.89
C PHE A 117 -1.10 -4.91 17.35
N CYS A 118 -2.01 -5.50 18.13
CA CYS A 118 -2.25 -5.12 19.50
C CYS A 118 -1.03 -5.36 20.39
N HIS A 119 -0.40 -6.52 20.25
CA HIS A 119 0.71 -6.96 21.12
C HIS A 119 2.09 -6.76 20.48
N LYS A 120 2.16 -6.26 19.23
CA LYS A 120 3.41 -6.09 18.45
C LYS A 120 4.24 -7.38 18.42
N LYS A 121 3.56 -8.53 18.30
CA LYS A 121 4.17 -9.87 18.34
C LYS A 121 3.90 -10.61 17.03
N GLY A 122 4.96 -11.15 16.43
CA GLY A 122 4.84 -12.02 15.26
C GLY A 122 4.33 -13.41 15.62
N PHE A 123 3.57 -14.01 14.72
CA PHE A 123 3.12 -15.40 14.79
C PHE A 123 3.76 -16.19 13.65
N HIS A 124 4.22 -17.40 13.94
CA HIS A 124 4.87 -18.27 12.97
C HIS A 124 4.12 -19.59 12.87
N LYS A 125 4.05 -20.15 11.65
CA LYS A 125 3.44 -21.47 11.37
C LYS A 125 2.00 -21.57 11.87
N LEU A 126 1.22 -20.52 11.67
CA LEU A 126 -0.20 -20.53 11.98
C LEU A 126 -0.93 -21.35 10.91
N GLU A 127 -1.65 -22.38 11.33
CA GLU A 127 -2.58 -23.12 10.48
C GLU A 127 -3.98 -22.53 10.62
N ALA A 128 -4.55 -22.07 9.52
CA ALA A 128 -5.91 -21.56 9.47
C ALA A 128 -6.64 -22.13 8.27
N SER A 129 -7.91 -22.45 8.45
CA SER A 129 -8.79 -22.89 7.35
C SER A 129 -9.75 -21.78 6.95
N MET A 130 -9.87 -21.56 5.64
CA MET A 130 -10.82 -20.60 5.06
C MET A 130 -11.55 -21.27 3.89
N ARG A 131 -12.85 -21.04 3.80
CA ARG A 131 -13.62 -21.47 2.62
C ARG A 131 -13.59 -20.35 1.61
N LEU A 132 -12.98 -20.61 0.46
CA LEU A 132 -12.95 -19.70 -0.66
C LEU A 132 -14.06 -20.02 -1.64
N LEU A 133 -14.56 -19.01 -2.31
CA LEU A 133 -15.42 -19.21 -3.50
C LEU A 133 -14.49 -19.25 -4.71
N SER A 134 -14.57 -20.35 -5.46
CA SER A 134 -13.93 -20.42 -6.77
C SER A 134 -14.65 -19.46 -7.71
N SER A 135 -13.90 -18.63 -8.40
CA SER A 135 -14.38 -17.93 -9.59
C SER A 135 -14.35 -18.94 -10.72
N ASP A 136 -15.41 -19.74 -10.86
CA ASP A 136 -15.60 -20.54 -12.07
C ASP A 136 -15.81 -19.57 -13.24
N HIS A 137 -14.79 -19.48 -14.09
CA HIS A 137 -14.89 -18.87 -15.40
C HIS A 137 -15.33 -19.90 -16.42
#